data_3148d55c4ecab81a5f0ceedb7eba63bd
#
_entry.id   3148d55c4ecab81a5f0ceedb7eba63bd
#
_cell.length_a   1.000
_cell.length_b   1.000
_cell.length_c   1.000
_cell.angle_alpha   90.00
_cell.angle_beta   90.00
_cell.angle_gamma   90.00
#
_symmetry.space_group_name_H-M   'P 1'
#
loop_
_entity.id
_entity.type
_entity.pdbx_description
1 polymer ?
#
loop_
_entity_poly.entity_id
_entity_poly.type
_entity_poly.pdbx_seq_one_letter_code
_entity_poly.pdbx_strand_id
1 'polypeptide(L)'
;MVEEAGAMIIEALEYALTPCPAWARRLGFLTEAVSLRARYRRCHKAWAAHVAECRRLALDAADLCAHHRSVAILGAGLLIEIPLAELARRFERVLLIDAVHPWPTRWRRRRFANVDLVAADLTGVGVELIDALRRRDGAPLPESHPPQLPGAPYDLAISANLLSQLPVLPLDVIERQDRHGRYSIAERERFCRGLIEAHQAWFGAVAEIPCLFSDIVSQVFDRERRGQAESVLHGLEMPPPDRTWTWDIAPHPEQHPLFDRRNTVAGYLRWPNRGPAA
;
A
#
# COMPACT_ATOMS: atom_id res chain seq x y z
N MET A 1 9.43 -6.84 29.41
CA MET A 1 8.17 -7.38 30.01
C MET A 1 7.11 -6.31 30.28
N VAL A 2 7.35 -5.26 31.11
CA VAL A 2 6.31 -4.22 31.37
C VAL A 2 6.04 -3.36 30.13
N GLU A 3 7.05 -3.01 29.36
CA GLU A 3 6.94 -2.23 28.12
C GLU A 3 6.24 -3.02 27.00
N GLU A 4 6.52 -4.30 26.86
CA GLU A 4 5.88 -5.20 25.89
C GLU A 4 4.40 -5.44 26.23
N ALA A 5 4.08 -5.62 27.50
CA ALA A 5 2.68 -5.75 27.95
C ALA A 5 1.89 -4.46 27.69
N GLY A 6 2.50 -3.28 27.89
CA GLY A 6 1.90 -2.00 27.55
C GLY A 6 1.66 -1.81 26.05
N ALA A 7 2.61 -2.26 25.21
CA ALA A 7 2.47 -2.22 23.75
C ALA A 7 1.32 -3.12 23.27
N MET A 8 1.22 -4.35 23.76
CA MET A 8 0.14 -5.28 23.43
C MET A 8 -1.25 -4.76 23.82
N ILE A 9 -1.38 -4.10 24.97
CA ILE A 9 -2.65 -3.50 25.40
C ILE A 9 -3.06 -2.36 24.45
N ILE A 10 -2.11 -1.52 24.07
CA ILE A 10 -2.36 -0.43 23.11
C ILE A 10 -2.81 -0.98 21.75
N GLU A 11 -2.15 -2.02 21.23
CA GLU A 11 -2.51 -2.68 19.99
C GLU A 11 -3.90 -3.31 20.05
N ALA A 12 -4.24 -3.98 21.15
CA ALA A 12 -5.56 -4.55 21.38
C ALA A 12 -6.66 -3.47 21.42
N LEU A 13 -6.40 -2.35 22.08
CA LEU A 13 -7.32 -1.20 22.12
C LEU A 13 -7.47 -0.56 20.73
N GLU A 14 -6.39 -0.40 19.98
CA GLU A 14 -6.46 0.08 18.60
C GLU A 14 -7.29 -0.84 17.72
N TYR A 15 -7.05 -2.14 17.81
CA TYR A 15 -7.82 -3.13 17.05
C TYR A 15 -9.32 -3.07 17.40
N ALA A 16 -9.65 -2.93 18.66
CA ALA A 16 -11.04 -2.89 19.12
C ALA A 16 -11.76 -1.59 18.72
N LEU A 17 -11.07 -0.45 18.81
CA LEU A 17 -11.66 0.89 18.64
C LEU A 17 -11.56 1.44 17.20
N THR A 18 -10.76 0.84 16.32
CA THR A 18 -10.64 1.31 14.93
C THR A 18 -11.85 0.87 14.11
N PRO A 19 -12.67 1.81 13.60
CA PRO A 19 -13.74 1.49 12.66
C PRO A 19 -13.17 0.82 11.41
N CYS A 20 -13.69 -0.36 11.09
CA CYS A 20 -13.20 -1.17 9.98
C CYS A 20 -14.39 -1.86 9.29
N PRO A 21 -14.52 -1.75 7.96
CA PRO A 21 -15.51 -2.50 7.21
C PRO A 21 -15.36 -4.01 7.43
N ALA A 22 -16.47 -4.74 7.43
CA ALA A 22 -16.46 -6.19 7.73
C ALA A 22 -15.57 -6.99 6.76
N TRP A 23 -15.55 -6.63 5.47
CA TRP A 23 -14.70 -7.25 4.46
C TRP A 23 -13.20 -7.00 4.76
N ALA A 24 -12.85 -5.74 5.08
CA ALA A 24 -11.46 -5.38 5.39
C ALA A 24 -10.95 -6.08 6.65
N ARG A 25 -11.81 -6.22 7.68
CA ARG A 25 -11.48 -6.99 8.88
C ARG A 25 -11.25 -8.47 8.56
N ARG A 26 -12.09 -9.07 7.72
CA ARG A 26 -11.96 -10.49 7.32
C ARG A 26 -10.71 -10.77 6.50
N LEU A 27 -10.31 -9.84 5.65
CA LEU A 27 -9.07 -9.94 4.87
C LEU A 27 -7.81 -9.59 5.66
N GLY A 28 -7.92 -9.13 6.92
CA GLY A 28 -6.77 -8.86 7.77
C GLY A 28 -6.21 -7.44 7.66
N PHE A 29 -6.82 -6.53 6.90
CA PHE A 29 -6.32 -5.15 6.74
C PHE A 29 -6.17 -4.41 8.07
N LEU A 30 -7.08 -4.63 9.03
CA LEU A 30 -6.97 -4.00 10.34
C LEU A 30 -5.78 -4.55 11.14
N THR A 31 -5.55 -5.86 11.10
CA THR A 31 -4.41 -6.49 11.76
C THR A 31 -3.10 -5.98 11.18
N GLU A 32 -3.01 -5.90 9.85
CA GLU A 32 -1.82 -5.38 9.17
C GLU A 32 -1.57 -3.90 9.50
N ALA A 33 -2.61 -3.06 9.55
CA ALA A 33 -2.48 -1.65 9.92
C ALA A 33 -1.93 -1.45 11.34
N VAL A 34 -2.34 -2.29 12.30
CA VAL A 34 -1.82 -2.28 13.68
C VAL A 34 -0.37 -2.76 13.71
N SER A 35 -0.07 -3.86 13.03
CA SER A 35 1.28 -4.44 12.91
C SER A 35 2.27 -3.48 12.25
N LEU A 36 1.87 -2.81 11.19
CA LEU A 36 2.68 -1.81 10.48
C LEU A 36 3.06 -0.64 11.41
N ARG A 37 2.12 -0.19 12.25
CA ARG A 37 2.40 0.86 13.22
C ARG A 37 3.47 0.43 14.23
N ALA A 38 3.36 -0.79 14.76
CA ALA A 38 4.33 -1.33 15.69
C ALA A 38 5.71 -1.45 15.03
N ARG A 39 5.78 -1.96 13.80
CA ARG A 39 7.01 -2.04 13.00
C ARG A 39 7.60 -0.66 12.75
N TYR A 40 6.82 0.32 12.33
CA TYR A 40 7.30 1.68 12.11
C TYR A 40 7.92 2.28 13.37
N ARG A 41 7.33 2.07 14.55
CA ARG A 41 7.90 2.55 15.83
C ARG A 41 9.28 1.96 16.08
N ARG A 42 9.53 0.70 15.74
CA ARG A 42 10.84 0.03 15.92
C ARG A 42 11.83 0.43 14.82
N CYS A 43 11.38 0.53 13.58
CA CYS A 43 12.24 0.72 12.41
C CYS A 43 12.32 2.17 11.91
N HIS A 44 11.70 3.15 12.57
CA HIS A 44 11.56 4.52 12.05
C HIS A 44 12.87 5.20 11.64
N LYS A 45 13.98 4.86 12.32
CA LYS A 45 15.32 5.39 11.96
C LYS A 45 15.82 4.78 10.64
N ALA A 46 15.66 3.47 10.46
CA ALA A 46 16.03 2.78 9.24
C ALA A 46 15.16 3.22 8.04
N TRP A 47 13.91 3.56 8.31
CA TRP A 47 12.95 4.01 7.27
C TRP A 47 13.09 5.49 6.91
N ALA A 48 13.85 6.29 7.66
CA ALA A 48 13.88 7.75 7.50
C ALA A 48 14.26 8.20 6.08
N ALA A 49 15.26 7.56 5.45
CA ALA A 49 15.68 7.88 4.09
C ALA A 49 14.59 7.57 3.06
N HIS A 50 13.96 6.37 3.16
CA HIS A 50 12.84 5.97 2.32
C HIS A 50 11.67 6.95 2.44
N VAL A 51 11.26 7.28 3.67
CA VAL A 51 10.17 8.22 3.93
C VAL A 51 10.47 9.60 3.33
N ALA A 52 11.71 10.06 3.41
CA ALA A 52 12.11 11.34 2.82
C ALA A 52 12.00 11.32 1.28
N GLU A 53 12.41 10.23 0.62
CA GLU A 53 12.29 10.07 -0.84
C GLU A 53 10.83 10.02 -1.29
N CYS A 54 9.97 9.24 -0.61
CA CYS A 54 8.54 9.18 -0.91
C CYS A 54 7.88 10.55 -0.81
N ARG A 55 8.16 11.29 0.27
CA ARG A 55 7.60 12.64 0.49
C ARG A 55 8.08 13.63 -0.56
N ARG A 56 9.36 13.57 -0.93
CA ARG A 56 9.91 14.42 -2.00
C ARG A 56 9.23 14.12 -3.32
N LEU A 57 9.11 12.85 -3.72
CA LEU A 57 8.44 12.46 -4.95
C LEU A 57 6.98 12.98 -4.99
N ALA A 58 6.25 12.84 -3.87
CA ALA A 58 4.88 13.33 -3.75
C ALA A 58 4.76 14.85 -3.91
N LEU A 59 5.71 15.61 -3.37
CA LEU A 59 5.73 17.07 -3.49
C LEU A 59 6.14 17.52 -4.90
N ASP A 60 7.13 16.85 -5.50
CA ASP A 60 7.55 17.14 -6.87
C ASP A 60 6.42 16.82 -7.88
N ALA A 61 5.65 15.76 -7.65
CA ALA A 61 4.45 15.48 -8.44
C ALA A 61 3.37 16.57 -8.25
N ALA A 62 3.21 17.10 -7.02
CA ALA A 62 2.31 18.22 -6.77
C ALA A 62 2.74 19.50 -7.50
N ASP A 63 4.04 19.70 -7.68
CA ASP A 63 4.58 20.85 -8.41
C ASP A 63 4.32 20.77 -9.93
N LEU A 64 4.01 19.58 -10.47
CA LEU A 64 3.61 19.36 -11.87
C LEU A 64 2.13 19.68 -12.14
N CYS A 65 1.31 19.85 -11.11
CA CYS A 65 -0.11 20.07 -11.25
C CYS A 65 -0.39 21.50 -11.77
N ALA A 66 -1.18 21.62 -12.82
CA ALA A 66 -1.67 22.91 -13.30
C ALA A 66 -2.71 23.54 -12.35
N HIS A 67 -3.45 22.68 -11.64
CA HIS A 67 -4.48 23.05 -10.67
C HIS A 67 -4.28 22.29 -9.37
N HIS A 68 -4.75 22.87 -8.25
CA HIS A 68 -4.63 22.29 -6.91
C HIS A 68 -6.00 22.16 -6.23
N ARG A 69 -7.03 21.77 -6.99
CA ARG A 69 -8.40 21.58 -6.47
C ARG A 69 -8.50 20.30 -5.64
N SER A 70 -7.91 19.20 -6.11
CA SER A 70 -8.05 17.91 -5.45
C SER A 70 -6.82 17.02 -5.56
N VAL A 71 -6.50 16.33 -4.45
CA VAL A 71 -5.51 15.25 -4.42
C VAL A 71 -6.08 14.02 -3.73
N ALA A 72 -5.87 12.84 -4.31
CA ALA A 72 -6.22 11.56 -3.72
C ALA A 72 -4.96 10.77 -3.35
N ILE A 73 -4.89 10.26 -2.13
CA ILE A 73 -3.84 9.39 -1.63
C ILE A 73 -4.40 7.98 -1.50
N LEU A 74 -3.95 7.07 -2.35
CA LEU A 74 -4.34 5.67 -2.39
C LEU A 74 -3.34 4.85 -1.56
N GLY A 75 -3.82 4.04 -0.62
CA GLY A 75 -2.98 3.38 0.38
C GLY A 75 -2.50 4.36 1.46
N ALA A 76 -3.38 5.28 1.89
CA ALA A 76 -3.03 6.34 2.83
C ALA A 76 -2.52 5.82 4.19
N GLY A 77 -3.01 4.67 4.65
CA GLY A 77 -2.55 3.96 5.84
C GLY A 77 -2.27 4.86 7.04
N LEU A 78 -1.05 4.80 7.53
CA LEU A 78 -0.55 5.60 8.66
C LEU A 78 0.01 6.97 8.25
N LEU A 79 -0.02 7.33 6.97
CA LEU A 79 0.56 8.56 6.43
C LEU A 79 2.08 8.68 6.72
N ILE A 80 2.79 7.57 6.72
CA ILE A 80 4.23 7.55 7.01
C ILE A 80 4.98 8.25 5.88
N GLU A 81 4.72 7.83 4.65
CA GLU A 81 5.36 8.30 3.43
C GLU A 81 4.72 9.59 2.86
N ILE A 82 3.60 10.04 3.42
CA ILE A 82 2.79 11.13 2.86
C ILE A 82 3.02 12.44 3.61
N PRO A 83 3.38 13.54 2.90
CA PRO A 83 3.52 14.87 3.47
C PRO A 83 2.15 15.56 3.60
N LEU A 84 1.26 15.02 4.46
CA LEU A 84 -0.12 15.47 4.57
C LEU A 84 -0.28 16.97 4.80
N ALA A 85 0.55 17.56 5.68
CA ALA A 85 0.45 18.97 6.02
C ALA A 85 0.76 19.89 4.83
N GLU A 86 1.73 19.49 4.01
CA GLU A 86 2.13 20.19 2.79
C GLU A 86 1.05 20.08 1.72
N LEU A 87 0.50 18.89 1.49
CA LEU A 87 -0.57 18.65 0.54
C LEU A 87 -1.86 19.36 0.95
N ALA A 88 -2.22 19.33 2.25
CA ALA A 88 -3.40 20.03 2.75
C ALA A 88 -3.32 21.56 2.65
N ARG A 89 -2.10 22.14 2.62
CA ARG A 89 -1.91 23.58 2.35
C ARG A 89 -1.97 23.94 0.86
N ARG A 90 -1.63 22.98 -0.02
CA ARG A 90 -1.56 23.22 -1.46
C ARG A 90 -2.88 22.98 -2.17
N PHE A 91 -3.62 21.94 -1.74
CA PHE A 91 -4.85 21.51 -2.39
C PHE A 91 -6.10 21.96 -1.63
N GLU A 92 -7.14 22.32 -2.38
CA GLU A 92 -8.43 22.68 -1.80
C GLU A 92 -9.10 21.48 -1.12
N ARG A 93 -8.88 20.27 -1.63
CA ARG A 93 -9.40 19.02 -1.09
C ARG A 93 -8.36 17.90 -1.14
N VAL A 94 -8.24 17.17 -0.04
CA VAL A 94 -7.36 15.99 0.10
C VAL A 94 -8.22 14.79 0.48
N LEU A 95 -8.17 13.71 -0.29
CA LEU A 95 -8.86 12.46 0.01
C LEU A 95 -7.83 11.41 0.43
N LEU A 96 -7.99 10.87 1.62
CA LEU A 96 -7.20 9.74 2.13
C LEU A 96 -8.01 8.48 1.89
N ILE A 97 -7.56 7.62 0.97
CA ILE A 97 -8.28 6.44 0.50
C ILE A 97 -7.52 5.20 0.94
N ASP A 98 -8.18 4.34 1.72
CA ASP A 98 -7.62 3.10 2.22
C ASP A 98 -8.73 2.14 2.65
N ALA A 99 -8.44 0.85 2.78
CA ALA A 99 -9.37 -0.12 3.36
C ALA A 99 -9.67 0.16 4.84
N VAL A 100 -8.66 0.67 5.57
CA VAL A 100 -8.76 1.00 7.01
C VAL A 100 -8.00 2.28 7.30
N HIS A 101 -8.65 3.19 8.03
CA HIS A 101 -7.98 4.39 8.56
C HIS A 101 -7.67 4.20 10.04
N PRO A 102 -6.41 3.91 10.41
CA PRO A 102 -5.99 3.74 11.80
C PRO A 102 -6.22 5.01 12.63
N TRP A 103 -6.34 4.85 13.94
CA TRP A 103 -6.61 5.95 14.87
C TRP A 103 -5.66 7.15 14.72
N PRO A 104 -4.34 6.99 14.52
CA PRO A 104 -3.44 8.12 14.32
C PRO A 104 -3.77 8.94 13.07
N THR A 105 -4.16 8.30 11.98
CA THR A 105 -4.58 8.95 10.73
C THR A 105 -5.86 9.74 10.95
N ARG A 106 -6.85 9.13 11.60
CA ARG A 106 -8.11 9.79 11.96
C ARG A 106 -7.89 11.02 12.83
N TRP A 107 -6.93 10.96 13.74
CA TRP A 107 -6.61 12.07 14.62
C TRP A 107 -5.84 13.18 13.90
N ARG A 108 -4.86 12.83 13.05
CA ARG A 108 -4.12 13.79 12.22
C ARG A 108 -5.05 14.55 11.28
N ARG A 109 -5.99 13.85 10.67
CA ARG A 109 -6.99 14.45 9.75
C ARG A 109 -7.76 15.59 10.40
N ARG A 110 -8.09 15.51 11.68
CA ARG A 110 -8.85 16.54 12.40
C ARG A 110 -8.19 17.92 12.44
N ARG A 111 -6.90 17.99 12.13
CA ARG A 111 -6.15 19.25 12.07
C ARG A 111 -6.38 20.02 10.77
N PHE A 112 -7.05 19.41 9.80
CA PHE A 112 -7.25 19.97 8.46
C PHE A 112 -8.73 19.88 8.08
N ALA A 113 -9.33 21.02 7.76
CA ALA A 113 -10.75 21.08 7.39
C ALA A 113 -11.03 20.47 6.00
N ASN A 114 -10.01 20.47 5.13
CA ASN A 114 -10.09 20.04 3.74
C ASN A 114 -9.61 18.58 3.51
N VAL A 115 -9.42 17.79 4.57
CA VAL A 115 -8.99 16.39 4.47
C VAL A 115 -10.15 15.45 4.78
N ASP A 116 -10.50 14.57 3.85
CA ASP A 116 -11.53 13.55 3.97
C ASP A 116 -10.96 12.15 4.04
N LEU A 117 -11.63 11.23 4.75
CA LEU A 117 -11.32 9.81 4.80
C LEU A 117 -12.33 9.03 3.96
N VAL A 118 -11.85 8.22 3.04
CA VAL A 118 -12.66 7.36 2.18
C VAL A 118 -12.24 5.91 2.38
N ALA A 119 -13.15 5.07 2.89
CA ALA A 119 -12.89 3.63 3.00
C ALA A 119 -13.21 2.97 1.65
N ALA A 120 -12.22 2.36 1.01
CA ALA A 120 -12.38 1.69 -0.27
C ALA A 120 -11.50 0.44 -0.37
N ASP A 121 -11.98 -0.55 -1.09
CA ASP A 121 -11.22 -1.73 -1.48
C ASP A 121 -10.42 -1.43 -2.75
N LEU A 122 -9.15 -1.11 -2.58
CA LEU A 122 -8.24 -0.83 -3.70
C LEU A 122 -7.74 -2.11 -4.39
N THR A 123 -7.99 -3.29 -3.82
CA THR A 123 -7.73 -4.58 -4.48
C THR A 123 -8.81 -4.92 -5.49
N GLY A 124 -10.02 -4.40 -5.30
CA GLY A 124 -11.18 -4.65 -6.14
C GLY A 124 -11.71 -6.07 -6.11
N VAL A 125 -11.36 -6.87 -5.09
CA VAL A 125 -11.79 -8.28 -4.96
C VAL A 125 -12.31 -8.66 -3.58
N GLY A 126 -12.28 -7.74 -2.60
CA GLY A 126 -12.40 -8.09 -1.18
C GLY A 126 -13.65 -8.87 -0.80
N VAL A 127 -14.83 -8.45 -1.26
CA VAL A 127 -16.10 -9.13 -0.98
C VAL A 127 -16.20 -10.42 -1.79
N GLU A 128 -15.89 -10.35 -3.07
CA GLU A 128 -15.98 -11.48 -4.01
C GLU A 128 -15.02 -12.61 -3.65
N LEU A 129 -13.81 -12.29 -3.21
CA LEU A 129 -12.84 -13.28 -2.74
C LEU A 129 -13.35 -14.03 -1.50
N ILE A 130 -13.90 -13.31 -0.52
CA ILE A 130 -14.48 -13.93 0.68
C ILE A 130 -15.59 -14.88 0.30
N ASP A 131 -16.45 -14.53 -0.64
CA ASP A 131 -17.57 -15.34 -1.08
C ASP A 131 -17.12 -16.55 -1.92
N ALA A 132 -16.11 -16.39 -2.80
CA ALA A 132 -15.51 -17.48 -3.56
C ALA A 132 -14.86 -18.53 -2.64
N LEU A 133 -14.14 -18.09 -1.62
CA LEU A 133 -13.52 -19.00 -0.64
C LEU A 133 -14.54 -19.77 0.21
N ARG A 134 -15.73 -19.18 0.45
CA ARG A 134 -16.81 -19.84 1.21
C ARG A 134 -17.54 -20.91 0.41
N ARG A 135 -17.76 -20.69 -0.88
CA ARG A 135 -18.59 -21.56 -1.71
C ARG A 135 -18.06 -22.99 -1.85
N ARG A 136 -16.77 -23.25 -1.71
CA ARG A 136 -16.14 -24.57 -1.82
C ARG A 136 -16.44 -25.34 -3.11
N ASP A 137 -16.98 -24.70 -4.14
CA ASP A 137 -17.43 -25.28 -5.40
C ASP A 137 -16.34 -25.30 -6.49
N GLY A 138 -15.10 -24.91 -6.15
CA GLY A 138 -14.01 -24.83 -7.12
C GLY A 138 -14.14 -23.66 -8.08
N ALA A 139 -14.97 -22.64 -7.75
CA ALA A 139 -15.07 -21.42 -8.54
C ALA A 139 -13.69 -20.77 -8.71
N PRO A 140 -13.41 -20.16 -9.86
CA PRO A 140 -12.15 -19.44 -10.07
C PRO A 140 -11.99 -18.30 -9.07
N LEU A 141 -10.74 -17.88 -8.82
CA LEU A 141 -10.47 -16.66 -8.07
C LEU A 141 -11.04 -15.45 -8.81
N PRO A 142 -11.60 -14.46 -8.11
CA PRO A 142 -12.25 -13.32 -8.75
C PRO A 142 -11.24 -12.43 -9.50
N GLU A 143 -11.72 -11.79 -10.55
CA GLU A 143 -10.97 -10.74 -11.23
C GLU A 143 -11.05 -9.42 -10.45
N SER A 144 -10.01 -8.58 -10.57
CA SER A 144 -9.98 -7.29 -9.89
C SER A 144 -10.84 -6.25 -10.62
N HIS A 145 -11.70 -5.61 -9.86
CA HIS A 145 -12.51 -4.47 -10.30
C HIS A 145 -12.21 -3.25 -9.41
N PRO A 146 -11.19 -2.42 -9.75
CA PRO A 146 -10.85 -1.25 -8.95
C PRO A 146 -12.05 -0.32 -8.74
N PRO A 147 -12.16 0.31 -7.56
CA PRO A 147 -13.35 1.05 -7.19
C PRO A 147 -13.51 2.35 -7.97
N GLN A 148 -14.76 2.79 -8.15
CA GLN A 148 -15.05 4.17 -8.53
C GLN A 148 -14.80 5.08 -7.33
N LEU A 149 -13.93 6.08 -7.50
CA LEU A 149 -13.57 7.00 -6.43
C LEU A 149 -14.38 8.29 -6.50
N PRO A 150 -14.83 8.84 -5.35
CA PRO A 150 -15.69 10.02 -5.32
C PRO A 150 -14.94 11.27 -5.79
N GLY A 151 -15.38 11.85 -6.90
CA GLY A 151 -14.82 13.10 -7.44
C GLY A 151 -13.60 12.92 -8.35
N ALA A 152 -13.31 11.70 -8.79
CA ALA A 152 -12.30 11.48 -9.85
C ALA A 152 -12.83 12.00 -11.22
N PRO A 153 -11.95 12.43 -12.14
CA PRO A 153 -10.49 12.48 -11.97
C PRO A 153 -10.01 13.64 -11.07
N TYR A 154 -8.88 13.41 -10.39
CA TYR A 154 -8.23 14.39 -9.51
C TYR A 154 -7.16 15.17 -10.25
N ASP A 155 -6.72 16.33 -9.70
CA ASP A 155 -5.54 17.01 -10.26
C ASP A 155 -4.26 16.19 -9.97
N LEU A 156 -4.19 15.56 -8.78
CA LEU A 156 -3.11 14.64 -8.39
C LEU A 156 -3.70 13.37 -7.76
N ALA A 157 -3.17 12.21 -8.09
CA ALA A 157 -3.35 11.00 -7.31
C ALA A 157 -1.98 10.41 -6.95
N ILE A 158 -1.84 9.91 -5.71
CA ILE A 158 -0.62 9.27 -5.23
C ILE A 158 -0.95 7.83 -4.84
N SER A 159 -0.39 6.85 -5.57
CA SER A 159 -0.40 5.43 -5.18
C SER A 159 0.81 5.18 -4.30
N ALA A 160 0.58 5.14 -2.97
CA ALA A 160 1.61 5.19 -1.95
C ALA A 160 2.02 3.78 -1.53
N ASN A 161 3.06 3.25 -2.14
CA ASN A 161 3.61 1.90 -1.89
C ASN A 161 2.55 0.79 -1.91
N LEU A 162 1.52 0.98 -2.73
CA LEU A 162 0.34 0.13 -2.75
C LEU A 162 0.49 -1.05 -3.70
N LEU A 163 1.14 -0.85 -4.86
CA LEU A 163 1.13 -1.80 -5.96
C LEU A 163 1.62 -3.20 -5.56
N SER A 164 2.77 -3.29 -4.89
CA SER A 164 3.32 -4.55 -4.38
C SER A 164 2.52 -5.13 -3.21
N GLN A 165 1.71 -4.31 -2.54
CA GLN A 165 0.94 -4.72 -1.36
C GLN A 165 -0.46 -5.25 -1.72
N LEU A 166 -0.98 -4.95 -2.92
CA LEU A 166 -2.31 -5.38 -3.34
C LEU A 166 -2.53 -6.89 -3.23
N PRO A 167 -1.58 -7.76 -3.63
CA PRO A 167 -1.76 -9.21 -3.56
C PRO A 167 -1.57 -9.79 -2.15
N VAL A 168 -0.84 -9.10 -1.26
CA VAL A 168 -0.32 -9.70 -0.01
C VAL A 168 -1.44 -10.27 0.88
N LEU A 169 -2.40 -9.45 1.25
CA LEU A 169 -3.49 -9.90 2.14
C LEU A 169 -4.49 -10.83 1.44
N PRO A 170 -4.92 -10.59 0.18
CA PRO A 170 -5.71 -11.55 -0.57
C PRO A 170 -5.04 -12.93 -0.68
N LEU A 171 -3.76 -12.99 -1.02
CA LEU A 171 -3.00 -14.24 -1.12
C LEU A 171 -2.90 -14.96 0.23
N ASP A 172 -2.57 -14.24 1.30
CA ASP A 172 -2.51 -14.80 2.65
C ASP A 172 -3.85 -15.40 3.10
N VAL A 173 -4.97 -14.77 2.75
CA VAL A 173 -6.31 -15.33 3.04
C VAL A 173 -6.58 -16.58 2.21
N ILE A 174 -6.20 -16.60 0.92
CA ILE A 174 -6.31 -17.80 0.07
C ILE A 174 -5.49 -18.92 0.70
N GLU A 175 -4.24 -18.71 1.05
CA GLU A 175 -3.34 -19.70 1.62
C GLU A 175 -3.86 -20.30 2.94
N ARG A 176 -4.38 -19.44 3.82
CA ARG A 176 -4.96 -19.87 5.09
C ARG A 176 -6.26 -20.67 4.95
N GLN A 177 -7.08 -20.34 3.94
CA GLN A 177 -8.41 -20.97 3.79
C GLN A 177 -8.43 -22.12 2.80
N ASP A 178 -7.49 -22.18 1.87
CA ASP A 178 -7.39 -23.24 0.87
C ASP A 178 -6.63 -24.47 1.41
N ARG A 179 -7.15 -25.07 2.48
CA ARG A 179 -6.56 -26.25 3.14
C ARG A 179 -6.47 -27.49 2.26
N HIS A 180 -7.18 -27.52 1.15
CA HIS A 180 -7.28 -28.67 0.24
C HIS A 180 -6.54 -28.45 -1.07
N GLY A 181 -5.81 -27.34 -1.23
CA GLY A 181 -5.04 -27.03 -2.45
C GLY A 181 -5.92 -26.92 -3.69
N ARG A 182 -7.10 -26.33 -3.56
CA ARG A 182 -8.04 -26.09 -4.69
C ARG A 182 -7.44 -25.20 -5.78
N TYR A 183 -6.61 -24.25 -5.35
CA TYR A 183 -5.94 -23.32 -6.26
C TYR A 183 -4.46 -23.67 -6.37
N SER A 184 -4.02 -24.00 -7.56
CA SER A 184 -2.63 -24.26 -7.88
C SER A 184 -1.75 -23.02 -7.68
N ILE A 185 -0.44 -23.19 -7.58
CA ILE A 185 0.52 -22.07 -7.51
C ILE A 185 0.32 -21.15 -8.72
N ALA A 186 0.17 -21.69 -9.92
CA ALA A 186 -0.01 -20.91 -11.14
C ALA A 186 -1.30 -20.06 -11.13
N GLU A 187 -2.39 -20.54 -10.54
CA GLU A 187 -3.63 -19.78 -10.38
C GLU A 187 -3.46 -18.65 -9.38
N ARG A 188 -2.78 -18.89 -8.25
CA ARG A 188 -2.48 -17.86 -7.25
C ARG A 188 -1.57 -16.77 -7.83
N GLU A 189 -0.52 -17.15 -8.57
CA GLU A 189 0.37 -16.21 -9.25
C GLU A 189 -0.37 -15.37 -10.30
N ARG A 190 -1.25 -15.99 -11.09
CA ARG A 190 -2.08 -15.28 -12.07
C ARG A 190 -3.03 -14.30 -11.38
N PHE A 191 -3.63 -14.70 -10.28
CA PHE A 191 -4.50 -13.86 -9.47
C PHE A 191 -3.74 -12.64 -8.92
N CYS A 192 -2.58 -12.84 -8.29
CA CYS A 192 -1.73 -11.76 -7.77
C CYS A 192 -1.31 -10.79 -8.86
N ARG A 193 -0.87 -11.31 -10.02
CA ARG A 193 -0.55 -10.51 -11.19
C ARG A 193 -1.73 -9.69 -11.66
N GLY A 194 -2.93 -10.29 -11.74
CA GLY A 194 -4.15 -9.62 -12.18
C GLY A 194 -4.55 -8.43 -11.30
N LEU A 195 -4.32 -8.50 -9.98
CA LEU A 195 -4.55 -7.37 -9.06
C LEU A 195 -3.64 -6.18 -9.41
N ILE A 196 -2.37 -6.45 -9.68
CA ILE A 196 -1.38 -5.42 -10.02
C ILE A 196 -1.70 -4.80 -11.39
N GLU A 197 -1.97 -5.63 -12.40
CA GLU A 197 -2.30 -5.19 -13.76
C GLU A 197 -3.57 -4.33 -13.79
N ALA A 198 -4.61 -4.74 -13.06
CA ALA A 198 -5.85 -3.99 -12.97
C ALA A 198 -5.64 -2.61 -12.32
N HIS A 199 -4.83 -2.56 -11.23
CA HIS A 199 -4.49 -1.28 -10.60
C HIS A 199 -3.69 -0.38 -11.54
N GLN A 200 -2.68 -0.91 -12.23
CA GLN A 200 -1.86 -0.15 -13.18
C GLN A 200 -2.70 0.45 -14.32
N ALA A 201 -3.59 -0.35 -14.91
CA ALA A 201 -4.46 0.09 -15.99
C ALA A 201 -5.45 1.18 -15.54
N TRP A 202 -6.03 1.00 -14.36
CA TRP A 202 -7.00 1.92 -13.78
C TRP A 202 -6.37 3.23 -13.29
N PHE A 203 -5.22 3.15 -12.62
CA PHE A 203 -4.61 4.27 -11.93
C PHE A 203 -4.25 5.44 -12.87
N GLY A 204 -3.84 5.15 -14.10
CA GLY A 204 -3.54 6.17 -15.10
C GLY A 204 -4.71 7.10 -15.47
N ALA A 205 -5.96 6.67 -15.22
CA ALA A 205 -7.16 7.44 -15.47
C ALA A 205 -7.74 8.16 -14.25
N VAL A 206 -7.16 7.92 -13.05
CA VAL A 206 -7.69 8.45 -11.78
C VAL A 206 -7.39 9.93 -11.59
N ALA A 207 -6.33 10.45 -12.21
CA ALA A 207 -5.91 11.85 -12.07
C ALA A 207 -5.21 12.37 -13.33
N GLU A 208 -5.08 13.70 -13.42
CA GLU A 208 -4.25 14.36 -14.44
C GLU A 208 -2.75 14.06 -14.23
N ILE A 209 -2.32 14.05 -12.97
CA ILE A 209 -0.98 13.64 -12.54
C ILE A 209 -1.11 12.41 -11.62
N PRO A 210 -1.02 11.19 -12.14
CA PRO A 210 -0.98 9.97 -11.33
C PRO A 210 0.47 9.68 -10.92
N CYS A 211 0.84 9.99 -9.68
CA CYS A 211 2.14 9.70 -9.06
C CYS A 211 2.12 8.33 -8.39
N LEU A 212 3.13 7.51 -8.66
CA LEU A 212 3.21 6.16 -8.12
C LEU A 212 4.60 5.90 -7.54
N PHE A 213 4.67 5.28 -6.37
CA PHE A 213 5.88 4.63 -5.89
C PHE A 213 5.54 3.26 -5.29
N SER A 214 6.40 2.29 -5.53
CA SER A 214 6.21 0.93 -5.05
C SER A 214 7.53 0.18 -4.95
N ASP A 215 7.58 -0.75 -4.01
CA ASP A 215 8.59 -1.82 -4.03
C ASP A 215 8.50 -2.60 -5.35
N ILE A 216 9.67 -2.92 -5.92
CA ILE A 216 9.76 -3.73 -7.15
C ILE A 216 10.60 -4.99 -6.93
N VAL A 217 11.57 -4.94 -6.02
CA VAL A 217 12.45 -6.05 -5.66
C VAL A 217 12.61 -6.09 -4.16
N SER A 218 12.54 -7.28 -3.57
CA SER A 218 12.90 -7.54 -2.19
C SER A 218 14.16 -8.38 -2.13
N GLN A 219 15.13 -8.00 -1.29
CA GLN A 219 16.38 -8.69 -1.07
C GLN A 219 16.54 -9.04 0.40
N VAL A 220 16.77 -10.33 0.67
CA VAL A 220 17.13 -10.82 2.00
C VAL A 220 18.61 -11.14 1.98
N PHE A 221 19.38 -10.69 2.96
CA PHE A 221 20.81 -10.91 3.04
C PHE A 221 21.31 -11.10 4.47
N ASP A 222 22.33 -11.94 4.63
CA ASP A 222 23.01 -12.21 5.89
C ASP A 222 24.06 -11.12 6.22
N ARG A 223 24.76 -11.28 7.34
CA ARG A 223 25.83 -10.37 7.78
C ARG A 223 27.00 -10.30 6.80
N GLU A 224 27.21 -11.34 5.97
CA GLU A 224 28.24 -11.39 4.94
C GLU A 224 27.74 -10.83 3.61
N ARG A 225 26.54 -10.24 3.59
CA ARG A 225 25.86 -9.66 2.43
C ARG A 225 25.55 -10.67 1.31
N ARG A 226 25.50 -11.96 1.65
CA ARG A 226 25.01 -12.99 0.75
C ARG A 226 23.50 -13.06 0.84
N GLY A 227 22.83 -13.01 -0.27
CA GLY A 227 21.38 -13.02 -0.27
C GLY A 227 20.77 -13.24 -1.63
N GLN A 228 19.46 -13.36 -1.63
CA GLN A 228 18.64 -13.56 -2.80
C GLN A 228 17.73 -12.35 -3.03
N ALA A 229 17.65 -11.90 -4.26
CA ALA A 229 16.75 -10.84 -4.68
C ALA A 229 15.60 -11.46 -5.47
N GLU A 230 14.37 -11.05 -5.15
CA GLU A 230 13.15 -11.52 -5.79
C GLU A 230 12.27 -10.35 -6.20
N SER A 231 11.63 -10.46 -7.36
CA SER A 231 10.59 -9.50 -7.76
C SER A 231 9.37 -9.65 -6.84
N VAL A 232 8.84 -8.54 -6.36
CA VAL A 232 7.59 -8.52 -5.56
C VAL A 232 6.36 -8.20 -6.42
N LEU A 233 6.53 -8.18 -7.75
CA LEU A 233 5.48 -7.83 -8.70
C LEU A 233 4.98 -9.06 -9.50
N HIS A 234 5.18 -10.27 -9.01
CA HIS A 234 4.67 -11.50 -9.61
C HIS A 234 5.03 -11.64 -11.11
N GLY A 235 6.28 -11.30 -11.45
CA GLY A 235 6.80 -11.39 -12.82
C GLY A 235 6.35 -10.26 -13.76
N LEU A 236 5.72 -9.21 -13.26
CA LEU A 236 5.43 -8.01 -14.06
C LEU A 236 6.67 -7.13 -14.16
N GLU A 237 6.89 -6.63 -15.37
CA GLU A 237 7.91 -5.64 -15.65
C GLU A 237 7.33 -4.23 -15.52
N MET A 238 8.11 -3.33 -14.93
CA MET A 238 7.75 -1.93 -14.81
C MET A 238 8.52 -1.10 -15.85
N PRO A 239 7.92 -0.03 -16.39
CA PRO A 239 8.66 0.90 -17.21
C PRO A 239 9.82 1.54 -16.43
N PRO A 240 10.82 2.13 -17.09
CA PRO A 240 11.90 2.84 -16.41
C PRO A 240 11.34 3.90 -15.45
N PRO A 241 11.73 3.88 -14.16
CA PRO A 241 11.25 4.84 -13.18
C PRO A 241 11.96 6.20 -13.33
N ASP A 242 11.29 7.27 -12.88
CA ASP A 242 11.92 8.59 -12.75
C ASP A 242 12.97 8.59 -11.62
N ARG A 243 12.74 7.79 -10.58
CA ARG A 243 13.63 7.62 -9.43
C ARG A 243 13.65 6.21 -8.92
N THR A 244 14.80 5.81 -8.36
CA THR A 244 14.97 4.54 -7.66
C THR A 244 15.74 4.77 -6.37
N TRP A 245 15.29 4.13 -5.28
CA TRP A 245 15.98 4.16 -3.99
C TRP A 245 15.82 2.86 -3.23
N THR A 246 16.55 2.71 -2.15
CA THR A 246 16.46 1.53 -1.29
C THR A 246 15.70 1.84 0.00
N TRP A 247 15.02 0.83 0.51
CA TRP A 247 14.31 0.85 1.78
C TRP A 247 14.75 -0.31 2.66
N ASP A 248 15.41 -0.03 3.77
CA ASP A 248 15.71 -1.04 4.79
C ASP A 248 14.44 -1.36 5.57
N ILE A 249 13.57 -2.18 4.97
CA ILE A 249 12.22 -2.45 5.46
C ILE A 249 12.23 -3.25 6.77
N ALA A 250 13.16 -4.18 6.93
CA ALA A 250 13.29 -4.99 8.13
C ALA A 250 14.78 -5.26 8.42
N PRO A 251 15.47 -4.33 9.10
CA PRO A 251 16.78 -4.58 9.64
C PRO A 251 16.69 -5.63 10.75
N HIS A 252 17.72 -6.51 10.87
CA HIS A 252 17.73 -7.46 11.98
C HIS A 252 17.68 -6.73 13.34
N PRO A 253 17.02 -7.27 14.36
CA PRO A 253 16.30 -8.56 14.41
C PRO A 253 14.80 -8.44 14.07
N GLU A 254 14.35 -7.47 13.31
CA GLU A 254 12.93 -7.15 13.13
C GLU A 254 12.09 -8.34 12.62
N GLN A 255 12.51 -8.98 11.54
CA GLN A 255 11.83 -10.17 10.99
C GLN A 255 12.60 -11.46 11.26
N HIS A 256 13.93 -11.37 11.33
CA HIS A 256 14.78 -12.52 11.56
C HIS A 256 16.03 -12.10 12.33
N PRO A 257 16.54 -12.94 13.28
CA PRO A 257 17.68 -12.57 14.12
C PRO A 257 19.02 -12.48 13.37
N LEU A 258 19.12 -13.02 12.14
CA LEU A 258 20.36 -13.11 11.38
C LEU A 258 20.32 -12.41 10.02
N PHE A 259 19.13 -12.03 9.55
CA PHE A 259 18.95 -11.48 8.19
C PHE A 259 18.35 -10.09 8.23
N ASP A 260 18.82 -9.26 7.30
CA ASP A 260 18.19 -7.99 6.94
C ASP A 260 17.34 -8.18 5.70
N ARG A 261 16.27 -7.41 5.58
CA ARG A 261 15.49 -7.28 4.35
C ARG A 261 15.53 -5.85 3.86
N ARG A 262 15.87 -5.69 2.60
CA ARG A 262 15.90 -4.42 1.88
C ARG A 262 15.07 -4.51 0.62
N ASN A 263 14.28 -3.48 0.37
CA ASN A 263 13.53 -3.37 -0.87
C ASN A 263 14.15 -2.31 -1.78
N THR A 264 14.05 -2.53 -3.09
CA THR A 264 14.26 -1.50 -4.11
C THR A 264 12.90 -0.91 -4.45
N VAL A 265 12.81 0.41 -4.39
CA VAL A 265 11.58 1.16 -4.65
C VAL A 265 11.73 1.92 -5.96
N ALA A 266 10.73 1.83 -6.83
CA ALA A 266 10.61 2.62 -8.05
C ALA A 266 9.59 3.73 -7.86
N GLY A 267 9.92 4.95 -8.28
CA GLY A 267 9.08 6.13 -8.20
C GLY A 267 8.81 6.74 -9.58
N TYR A 268 7.56 7.09 -9.83
CA TYR A 268 7.05 7.66 -11.07
C TYR A 268 6.31 8.96 -10.74
N LEU A 269 6.79 10.07 -11.27
CA LEU A 269 6.14 11.38 -11.11
C LEU A 269 4.82 11.45 -11.88
N ARG A 270 4.72 10.71 -13.00
CA ARG A 270 3.52 10.61 -13.82
C ARG A 270 3.38 9.22 -14.42
N TRP A 271 2.43 8.45 -13.93
CA TRP A 271 2.15 7.08 -14.38
C TRP A 271 1.07 7.05 -15.49
N PRO A 272 1.12 6.15 -16.48
CA PRO A 272 2.36 5.49 -16.92
C PRO A 272 3.34 6.54 -17.46
N ASN A 273 4.64 6.32 -17.26
CA ASN A 273 5.66 7.27 -17.73
C ASN A 273 5.60 7.38 -19.26
N ARG A 274 4.73 8.25 -19.74
CA ARG A 274 4.74 8.66 -21.14
C ARG A 274 5.86 9.67 -21.22
N GLY A 275 6.99 9.29 -21.83
CA GLY A 275 8.06 10.20 -22.15
C GLY A 275 7.51 11.53 -22.72
N PRO A 276 8.30 12.62 -22.72
CA PRO A 276 7.82 13.91 -23.18
C PRO A 276 7.07 13.72 -24.50
N ALA A 277 5.84 14.23 -24.55
CA ALA A 277 5.07 14.22 -25.78
C ALA A 277 5.93 14.86 -26.86
N ALA A 278 6.28 14.05 -27.86
CA ALA A 278 7.06 14.47 -29.01
C ALA A 278 6.35 15.58 -29.79
#